data_7edcc8172a49727a7140000cad382d01
#
_entry.id   7edcc8172a49727a7140000cad382d01
#
_cell.length_a   1.000
_cell.length_b   1.000
_cell.length_c   1.000
_cell.angle_alpha   90.00
_cell.angle_beta   90.00
_cell.angle_gamma   90.00
#
_symmetry.space_group_name_H-M   'P 1'
#
loop_
_entity.id
_entity.type
_entity.pdbx_description
1 polymer ?
#
loop_
_entity_poly.entity_id
_entity_poly.type
_entity_poly.pdbx_seq_one_letter_code
_entity_poly.pdbx_strand_id
1 'polypeptide(L)'
;STLLRTLSAFQPKLGGEIRIQGKEIESYTDKQLSRVISVVLTEKCDIRNMSVTELIGLGRSPYTGFWGTLTKEDRQVVERAVALVGIPHLAHRMVHTLSDGERQKVMIAKALAQETPVIYLDEPTAFLDFPSKVEMMQLLHHLSRQTDKTIFLSTHDLELALQIADKIWLMDKANGVTIGTPEDLALNGSLSSFFARKGIVFDLETGLFRVDNEYTTQIRLSGHGQRYAMVRKALQRNGILANRNVESETYIETGDLKGGGAFVLHRPGEEPICLTSIGDLLAKLHEISF
;
A
#
# COMPACT_ATOMS: atom_id res chain seq x y z
N SER A 1 0.82 5.11 13.53
CA SER A 1 -0.27 5.53 14.48
C SER A 1 0.09 6.75 15.35
N THR A 2 1.28 6.83 16.00
CA THR A 2 1.60 7.94 16.91
C THR A 2 1.57 9.30 16.22
N LEU A 3 2.22 9.48 15.07
CA LEU A 3 2.20 10.74 14.33
C LEU A 3 0.76 11.12 13.95
N LEU A 4 -0.01 10.18 13.42
CA LEU A 4 -1.38 10.43 13.00
C LEU A 4 -2.25 10.87 14.19
N ARG A 5 -2.12 10.22 15.35
CA ARG A 5 -2.80 10.62 16.60
C ARG A 5 -2.38 12.01 17.07
N THR A 6 -1.11 12.39 16.90
CA THR A 6 -0.63 13.75 17.23
C THR A 6 -1.17 14.78 16.22
N LEU A 7 -1.17 14.47 14.92
CA LEU A 7 -1.71 15.36 13.88
C LEU A 7 -3.24 15.56 13.99
N SER A 8 -3.94 14.65 14.66
CA SER A 8 -5.39 14.73 14.91
C SER A 8 -5.76 15.26 16.32
N ALA A 9 -4.77 15.68 17.10
CA ALA A 9 -4.91 16.13 18.49
C ALA A 9 -5.46 15.06 19.46
N PHE A 10 -5.45 13.78 19.09
CA PHE A 10 -5.76 12.68 20.02
C PHE A 10 -4.61 12.39 20.99
N GLN A 11 -3.43 12.92 20.70
CA GLN A 11 -2.25 12.84 21.55
C GLN A 11 -1.54 14.20 21.52
N PRO A 12 -1.07 14.70 22.67
CA PRO A 12 -0.34 15.96 22.72
C PRO A 12 0.98 15.87 21.94
N LYS A 13 1.34 16.94 21.26
CA LYS A 13 2.66 17.06 20.60
C LYS A 13 3.77 17.22 21.67
N LEU A 14 4.93 16.70 21.41
CA LEU A 14 6.12 16.87 22.26
C LEU A 14 6.82 18.21 22.01
N GLY A 15 6.58 18.83 20.86
CA GLY A 15 7.17 20.11 20.45
C GLY A 15 6.82 20.46 19.01
N GLY A 16 7.22 21.64 18.56
CA GLY A 16 6.93 22.14 17.23
C GLY A 16 5.50 22.70 17.07
N GLU A 17 5.10 22.96 15.84
CA GLU A 17 3.79 23.51 15.48
C GLU A 17 3.07 22.57 14.50
N ILE A 18 1.75 22.43 14.69
CA ILE A 18 0.87 21.76 13.75
C ILE A 18 -0.16 22.78 13.29
N ARG A 19 -0.18 23.09 12.00
CA ARG A 19 -1.12 24.04 11.42
C ARG A 19 -2.02 23.35 10.40
N ILE A 20 -3.31 23.57 10.49
CA ILE A 20 -4.31 23.10 9.53
C ILE A 20 -5.09 24.33 9.05
N GLN A 21 -5.15 24.50 7.73
CA GLN A 21 -5.72 25.71 7.11
C GLN A 21 -5.10 27.02 7.67
N GLY A 22 -3.78 27.01 7.91
CA GLY A 22 -3.05 28.18 8.42
C GLY A 22 -3.22 28.47 9.92
N LYS A 23 -4.11 27.75 10.61
CA LYS A 23 -4.39 27.94 12.03
C LYS A 23 -3.77 26.83 12.86
N GLU A 24 -3.16 27.16 13.99
CA GLU A 24 -2.54 26.17 14.90
C GLU A 24 -3.61 25.25 15.51
N ILE A 25 -3.31 23.94 15.56
CA ILE A 25 -4.28 22.91 15.97
C ILE A 25 -4.81 23.13 17.38
N GLU A 26 -3.97 23.59 18.30
CA GLU A 26 -4.33 23.86 19.72
C GLU A 26 -5.26 25.07 19.89
N SER A 27 -5.39 25.92 18.86
CA SER A 27 -6.30 27.06 18.88
C SER A 27 -7.73 26.72 18.44
N TYR A 28 -7.97 25.47 17.98
CA TYR A 28 -9.31 25.00 17.69
C TYR A 28 -9.99 24.47 18.96
N THR A 29 -11.26 24.78 19.14
CA THR A 29 -12.11 24.02 20.07
C THR A 29 -12.38 22.63 19.49
N ASP A 30 -12.74 21.63 20.32
CA ASP A 30 -13.07 20.28 19.87
C ASP A 30 -14.15 20.29 18.77
N LYS A 31 -15.18 21.12 18.93
CA LYS A 31 -16.24 21.30 17.93
C LYS A 31 -15.73 21.92 16.62
N GLN A 32 -14.79 22.83 16.68
CA GLN A 32 -14.18 23.41 15.48
C GLN A 32 -13.28 22.39 14.80
N LEU A 33 -12.45 21.67 15.57
CA LEU A 33 -11.53 20.66 15.07
C LEU A 33 -12.28 19.52 14.38
N SER A 34 -13.41 19.07 14.96
CA SER A 34 -14.25 18.02 14.36
C SER A 34 -14.93 18.42 13.04
N ARG A 35 -14.87 19.71 12.66
CA ARG A 35 -15.31 20.20 11.34
C ARG A 35 -14.15 20.38 10.35
N VAL A 36 -12.93 20.15 10.79
CA VAL A 36 -11.71 20.31 9.97
C VAL A 36 -11.03 18.98 9.73
N ILE A 37 -11.07 18.07 10.72
CA ILE A 37 -10.45 16.75 10.64
C ILE A 37 -11.47 15.67 10.91
N SER A 38 -11.51 14.64 10.09
CA SER A 38 -12.11 13.34 10.43
C SER A 38 -11.04 12.28 10.55
N VAL A 39 -11.27 11.28 11.40
CA VAL A 39 -10.30 10.23 11.70
C VAL A 39 -10.96 8.87 11.64
N VAL A 40 -10.32 7.94 10.96
CA VAL A 40 -10.67 6.51 10.95
C VAL A 40 -9.50 5.75 11.57
N LEU A 41 -9.73 5.13 12.72
CA LEU A 41 -8.73 4.34 13.42
C LEU A 41 -8.86 2.86 13.06
N THR A 42 -7.76 2.13 13.20
CA THR A 42 -7.69 0.68 12.95
C THR A 42 -8.44 -0.14 14.01
N GLU A 43 -8.75 0.45 15.17
CA GLU A 43 -9.38 -0.23 16.29
C GLU A 43 -10.79 -0.72 15.91
N LYS A 44 -11.04 -2.02 16.12
CA LYS A 44 -12.37 -2.61 15.90
C LYS A 44 -13.30 -2.20 17.04
N CYS A 45 -14.22 -1.31 16.75
CA CYS A 45 -15.32 -1.02 17.67
C CYS A 45 -16.37 -2.13 17.55
N ASP A 46 -16.72 -2.80 18.66
CA ASP A 46 -17.86 -3.74 18.71
C ASP A 46 -19.18 -2.95 18.75
N ILE A 47 -19.63 -2.54 17.56
CA ILE A 47 -20.87 -1.77 17.39
C ILE A 47 -22.01 -2.76 17.19
N ARG A 48 -22.80 -2.98 18.23
CA ARG A 48 -24.00 -3.81 18.19
C ARG A 48 -25.26 -2.95 18.06
N ASN A 49 -26.29 -3.52 17.47
CA ASN A 49 -27.61 -2.90 17.34
C ASN A 49 -27.64 -1.54 16.62
N MET A 50 -26.78 -1.35 15.64
CA MET A 50 -26.74 -0.14 14.81
C MET A 50 -26.67 -0.53 13.33
N SER A 51 -27.48 0.09 12.50
CA SER A 51 -27.43 -0.05 11.04
C SER A 51 -26.27 0.77 10.46
N VAL A 52 -25.88 0.45 9.22
CA VAL A 52 -24.85 1.18 8.46
C VAL A 52 -25.22 2.66 8.34
N THR A 53 -26.47 2.98 7.98
CA THR A 53 -26.95 4.36 7.83
C THR A 53 -26.87 5.13 9.15
N GLU A 54 -27.23 4.51 10.27
CA GLU A 54 -27.13 5.14 11.60
C GLU A 54 -25.66 5.40 11.97
N LEU A 55 -24.76 4.45 11.74
CA LEU A 55 -23.33 4.63 12.01
C LEU A 55 -22.74 5.78 11.17
N ILE A 56 -23.06 5.84 9.87
CA ILE A 56 -22.61 6.93 8.99
C ILE A 56 -23.19 8.25 9.46
N GLY A 57 -24.46 8.26 9.92
CA GLY A 57 -25.13 9.42 10.49
C GLY A 57 -24.42 10.03 11.70
N LEU A 58 -23.68 9.23 12.50
CA LEU A 58 -22.83 9.74 13.57
C LEU A 58 -21.73 10.70 13.07
N GLY A 59 -21.34 10.61 11.79
CA GLY A 59 -20.45 11.59 11.17
C GLY A 59 -20.99 13.01 11.19
N ARG A 60 -22.31 13.17 11.31
CA ARG A 60 -22.98 14.49 11.40
C ARG A 60 -22.98 15.10 12.81
N SER A 61 -22.45 14.40 13.83
CA SER A 61 -22.44 14.87 15.22
C SER A 61 -21.92 16.30 15.39
N PRO A 62 -20.90 16.80 14.67
CA PRO A 62 -20.43 18.19 14.79
C PRO A 62 -21.46 19.24 14.35
N TYR A 63 -22.50 18.84 13.62
CA TYR A 63 -23.54 19.71 13.05
C TYR A 63 -24.89 19.57 13.72
N THR A 64 -25.13 18.45 14.42
CA THR A 64 -26.39 18.21 15.13
C THR A 64 -26.42 18.96 16.46
N GLY A 65 -27.64 19.23 16.97
CA GLY A 65 -27.86 19.76 18.28
C GLY A 65 -27.69 18.71 19.40
N PHE A 66 -28.05 19.08 20.63
CA PHE A 66 -27.93 18.24 21.82
C PHE A 66 -28.59 16.85 21.68
N TRP A 67 -29.72 16.78 20.99
CA TRP A 67 -30.48 15.54 20.79
C TRP A 67 -29.94 14.64 19.64
N GLY A 68 -28.92 15.08 18.91
CA GLY A 68 -28.33 14.30 17.84
C GLY A 68 -29.25 14.01 16.64
N THR A 69 -30.40 14.71 16.54
CA THR A 69 -31.39 14.48 15.47
C THR A 69 -30.86 14.98 14.14
N LEU A 70 -30.86 14.11 13.12
CA LEU A 70 -30.45 14.45 11.77
C LEU A 70 -31.54 15.26 11.05
N THR A 71 -31.17 16.38 10.46
CA THR A 71 -32.03 17.17 9.57
C THR A 71 -32.21 16.46 8.22
N LYS A 72 -33.02 17.02 7.34
CA LYS A 72 -33.17 16.53 5.98
C LYS A 72 -31.85 16.64 5.19
N GLU A 73 -31.15 17.74 5.38
CA GLU A 73 -29.84 18.02 4.78
C GLU A 73 -28.78 17.03 5.25
N ASP A 74 -28.74 16.72 6.55
CA ASP A 74 -27.83 15.72 7.11
C ASP A 74 -28.07 14.33 6.51
N ARG A 75 -29.33 13.93 6.31
CA ARG A 75 -29.66 12.65 5.65
C ARG A 75 -29.19 12.61 4.22
N GLN A 76 -29.30 13.70 3.46
CA GLN A 76 -28.77 13.79 2.10
C GLN A 76 -27.26 13.70 2.07
N VAL A 77 -26.54 14.25 3.07
CA VAL A 77 -25.08 14.09 3.21
C VAL A 77 -24.71 12.63 3.45
N VAL A 78 -25.45 11.95 4.33
CA VAL A 78 -25.26 10.51 4.60
C VAL A 78 -25.50 9.67 3.33
N GLU A 79 -26.58 9.92 2.59
CA GLU A 79 -26.89 9.23 1.34
C GLU A 79 -25.78 9.44 0.28
N ARG A 80 -25.29 10.68 0.14
CA ARG A 80 -24.14 10.98 -0.74
C ARG A 80 -22.87 10.24 -0.32
N ALA A 81 -22.56 10.17 0.97
CA ALA A 81 -21.40 9.45 1.46
C ALA A 81 -21.49 7.94 1.18
N VAL A 82 -22.68 7.35 1.35
CA VAL A 82 -22.98 5.95 0.99
C VAL A 82 -22.77 5.69 -0.50
N ALA A 83 -23.24 6.60 -1.34
CA ALA A 83 -23.11 6.50 -2.80
C ALA A 83 -21.63 6.64 -3.25
N LEU A 84 -20.89 7.63 -2.70
CA LEU A 84 -19.49 7.87 -3.02
C LEU A 84 -18.58 6.66 -2.71
N VAL A 85 -18.89 5.94 -1.63
CA VAL A 85 -18.12 4.74 -1.24
C VAL A 85 -18.62 3.47 -1.94
N GLY A 86 -19.75 3.54 -2.67
CA GLY A 86 -20.29 2.41 -3.44
C GLY A 86 -20.96 1.34 -2.57
N ILE A 87 -21.55 1.71 -1.44
CA ILE A 87 -22.17 0.77 -0.48
C ILE A 87 -23.67 0.94 -0.27
N PRO A 88 -24.50 1.36 -1.25
CA PRO A 88 -25.94 1.55 -1.02
C PRO A 88 -26.65 0.23 -0.65
N HIS A 89 -26.13 -0.91 -1.10
CA HIS A 89 -26.66 -2.24 -0.78
C HIS A 89 -26.45 -2.64 0.70
N LEU A 90 -25.57 -1.94 1.43
CA LEU A 90 -25.30 -2.18 2.86
C LEU A 90 -26.10 -1.26 3.78
N ALA A 91 -26.77 -0.22 3.27
CA ALA A 91 -27.35 0.89 4.04
C ALA A 91 -28.23 0.44 5.23
N HIS A 92 -29.00 -0.63 5.07
CA HIS A 92 -29.91 -1.16 6.08
C HIS A 92 -29.36 -2.37 6.84
N ARG A 93 -28.15 -2.84 6.51
CA ARG A 93 -27.53 -3.97 7.24
C ARG A 93 -27.03 -3.53 8.61
N MET A 94 -27.01 -4.47 9.54
CA MET A 94 -26.42 -4.25 10.86
C MET A 94 -24.89 -4.29 10.77
N VAL A 95 -24.22 -3.35 11.44
CA VAL A 95 -22.76 -3.19 11.37
C VAL A 95 -22.00 -4.45 11.80
N HIS A 96 -22.50 -5.18 12.80
CA HIS A 96 -21.87 -6.42 13.27
C HIS A 96 -21.90 -7.58 12.27
N THR A 97 -22.72 -7.49 11.20
CA THR A 97 -22.84 -8.52 10.16
C THR A 97 -21.91 -8.28 8.97
N LEU A 98 -21.15 -7.19 8.99
CA LEU A 98 -20.27 -6.80 7.88
C LEU A 98 -18.93 -7.53 7.94
N SER A 99 -18.39 -7.83 6.76
CA SER A 99 -16.98 -8.20 6.61
C SER A 99 -16.06 -7.05 7.01
N ASP A 100 -14.77 -7.33 7.22
CA ASP A 100 -13.81 -6.28 7.59
C ASP A 100 -13.69 -5.22 6.49
N GLY A 101 -13.69 -5.59 5.22
CA GLY A 101 -13.67 -4.65 4.08
C GLY A 101 -14.94 -3.81 3.97
N GLU A 102 -16.14 -4.42 4.12
CA GLU A 102 -17.39 -3.70 4.15
C GLU A 102 -17.44 -2.71 5.32
N ARG A 103 -17.00 -3.13 6.51
CA ARG A 103 -16.91 -2.28 7.70
C ARG A 103 -15.97 -1.10 7.48
N GLN A 104 -14.80 -1.32 6.86
CA GLN A 104 -13.85 -0.27 6.56
C GLN A 104 -14.46 0.77 5.59
N LYS A 105 -15.17 0.34 4.55
CA LYS A 105 -15.92 1.22 3.65
C LYS A 105 -16.96 2.05 4.40
N VAL A 106 -17.69 1.46 5.35
CA VAL A 106 -18.66 2.18 6.19
C VAL A 106 -17.98 3.24 7.08
N MET A 107 -16.81 2.93 7.65
CA MET A 107 -16.06 3.91 8.46
C MET A 107 -15.55 5.09 7.60
N ILE A 108 -15.14 4.82 6.37
CA ILE A 108 -14.77 5.88 5.40
C ILE A 108 -16.00 6.73 5.04
N ALA A 109 -17.15 6.10 4.78
CA ALA A 109 -18.41 6.83 4.53
C ALA A 109 -18.80 7.72 5.70
N LYS A 110 -18.63 7.24 6.95
CA LYS A 110 -18.83 8.06 8.16
C LYS A 110 -17.90 9.28 8.18
N ALA A 111 -16.61 9.09 7.85
CA ALA A 111 -15.64 10.18 7.78
C ALA A 111 -15.98 11.20 6.68
N LEU A 112 -16.47 10.73 5.52
CA LEU A 112 -16.96 11.59 4.44
C LEU A 112 -18.22 12.38 4.85
N ALA A 113 -19.15 11.75 5.57
CA ALA A 113 -20.36 12.40 6.06
C ALA A 113 -20.06 13.53 7.06
N GLN A 114 -18.90 13.53 7.67
CA GLN A 114 -18.43 14.62 8.54
C GLN A 114 -18.04 15.88 7.74
N GLU A 115 -17.92 15.81 6.40
CA GLU A 115 -17.63 16.94 5.50
C GLU A 115 -16.38 17.76 5.86
N THR A 116 -15.37 17.12 6.44
CA THR A 116 -14.11 17.77 6.77
C THR A 116 -13.20 17.88 5.52
N PRO A 117 -12.35 18.92 5.43
CA PRO A 117 -11.37 19.04 4.36
C PRO A 117 -10.23 18.00 4.45
N VAL A 118 -9.97 17.46 5.65
CA VAL A 118 -8.90 16.49 5.88
C VAL A 118 -9.48 15.21 6.50
N ILE A 119 -9.07 14.07 5.95
CA ILE A 119 -9.41 12.74 6.46
C ILE A 119 -8.11 12.01 6.80
N TYR A 120 -7.96 11.61 8.06
CA TYR A 120 -6.87 10.76 8.52
C TYR A 120 -7.34 9.31 8.64
N LEU A 121 -6.56 8.37 8.07
CA LEU A 121 -6.85 6.94 8.16
C LEU A 121 -5.62 6.21 8.73
N ASP A 122 -5.82 5.49 9.81
CA ASP A 122 -4.78 4.67 10.41
C ASP A 122 -4.89 3.24 9.86
N GLU A 123 -3.95 2.85 8.99
CA GLU A 123 -3.88 1.53 8.36
C GLU A 123 -5.20 1.03 7.73
N PRO A 124 -5.80 1.77 6.79
CA PRO A 124 -7.12 1.45 6.25
C PRO A 124 -7.17 0.11 5.48
N THR A 125 -6.04 -0.48 5.15
CA THR A 125 -5.91 -1.77 4.47
C THR A 125 -5.60 -2.93 5.41
N ALA A 126 -5.51 -2.69 6.73
CA ALA A 126 -5.24 -3.73 7.71
C ALA A 126 -6.31 -4.83 7.67
N PHE A 127 -5.88 -6.09 7.80
CA PHE A 127 -6.74 -7.29 7.80
C PHE A 127 -7.48 -7.59 6.49
N LEU A 128 -7.19 -6.87 5.41
CA LEU A 128 -7.75 -7.13 4.09
C LEU A 128 -6.86 -8.07 3.27
N ASP A 129 -7.46 -8.89 2.42
CA ASP A 129 -6.73 -9.61 1.38
C ASP A 129 -6.23 -8.66 0.28
N PHE A 130 -5.31 -9.13 -0.55
CA PHE A 130 -4.66 -8.27 -1.54
C PHE A 130 -5.63 -7.60 -2.52
N PRO A 131 -6.63 -8.28 -3.12
CA PRO A 131 -7.63 -7.62 -3.97
C PRO A 131 -8.41 -6.52 -3.24
N SER A 132 -8.85 -6.78 -2.01
CA SER A 132 -9.58 -5.79 -1.20
C SER A 132 -8.71 -4.59 -0.80
N LYS A 133 -7.38 -4.79 -0.59
CA LYS A 133 -6.43 -3.70 -0.37
C LYS A 133 -6.32 -2.80 -1.59
N VAL A 134 -6.18 -3.38 -2.78
CA VAL A 134 -6.12 -2.63 -4.03
C VAL A 134 -7.40 -1.82 -4.23
N GLU A 135 -8.57 -2.45 -4.07
CA GLU A 135 -9.86 -1.77 -4.18
C GLU A 135 -9.99 -0.60 -3.19
N MET A 136 -9.55 -0.81 -1.94
CA MET A 136 -9.58 0.21 -0.90
C MET A 136 -8.69 1.41 -1.25
N MET A 137 -7.47 1.16 -1.68
CA MET A 137 -6.54 2.23 -2.05
C MET A 137 -7.02 2.99 -3.29
N GLN A 138 -7.58 2.30 -4.29
CA GLN A 138 -8.20 2.95 -5.46
C GLN A 138 -9.41 3.80 -5.06
N LEU A 139 -10.26 3.31 -4.16
CA LEU A 139 -11.39 4.08 -3.62
C LEU A 139 -10.90 5.37 -2.95
N LEU A 140 -9.89 5.31 -2.09
CA LEU A 140 -9.36 6.48 -1.38
C LEU A 140 -8.76 7.49 -2.35
N HIS A 141 -8.00 7.04 -3.35
CA HIS A 141 -7.46 7.89 -4.40
C HIS A 141 -8.57 8.57 -5.20
N HIS A 142 -9.60 7.82 -5.61
CA HIS A 142 -10.75 8.36 -6.33
C HIS A 142 -11.50 9.41 -5.49
N LEU A 143 -11.74 9.13 -4.21
CA LEU A 143 -12.39 10.05 -3.29
C LEU A 143 -11.60 11.36 -3.13
N SER A 144 -10.26 11.31 -3.03
CA SER A 144 -9.44 12.53 -2.93
C SER A 144 -9.62 13.43 -4.16
N ARG A 145 -9.74 12.84 -5.35
CA ARG A 145 -9.94 13.58 -6.61
C ARG A 145 -11.35 14.13 -6.77
N GLN A 146 -12.38 13.35 -6.39
CA GLN A 146 -13.78 13.74 -6.55
C GLN A 146 -14.26 14.76 -5.52
N THR A 147 -13.69 14.75 -4.32
CA THR A 147 -14.22 15.52 -3.20
C THR A 147 -13.33 16.69 -2.76
N ASP A 148 -12.22 16.92 -3.45
CA ASP A 148 -11.21 17.95 -3.14
C ASP A 148 -10.74 17.89 -1.66
N LYS A 149 -10.66 16.65 -1.12
CA LYS A 149 -10.24 16.39 0.25
C LYS A 149 -8.80 15.91 0.30
N THR A 150 -8.08 16.34 1.31
CA THR A 150 -6.79 15.75 1.64
C THR A 150 -7.02 14.45 2.40
N ILE A 151 -6.60 13.33 1.82
CA ILE A 151 -6.61 12.02 2.47
C ILE A 151 -5.18 11.66 2.88
N PHE A 152 -4.94 11.58 4.19
CA PHE A 152 -3.65 11.19 4.73
C PHE A 152 -3.79 9.86 5.46
N LEU A 153 -3.01 8.87 5.06
CA LEU A 153 -3.11 7.53 5.64
C LEU A 153 -1.74 6.98 6.07
N SER A 154 -1.73 6.17 7.12
CA SER A 154 -0.61 5.31 7.44
C SER A 154 -0.79 3.95 6.76
N THR A 155 0.29 3.35 6.27
CA THR A 155 0.24 2.02 5.66
C THR A 155 1.56 1.31 5.77
N HIS A 156 1.50 -0.02 5.79
CA HIS A 156 2.64 -0.92 5.62
C HIS A 156 2.68 -1.51 4.19
N ASP A 157 1.67 -1.24 3.37
CA ASP A 157 1.58 -1.72 1.98
C ASP A 157 2.35 -0.78 1.05
N LEU A 158 3.67 -0.89 1.08
CA LEU A 158 4.58 0.01 0.41
C LEU A 158 4.39 0.04 -1.11
N GLU A 159 4.24 -1.13 -1.74
CA GLU A 159 4.07 -1.21 -3.20
C GLU A 159 2.78 -0.52 -3.66
N LEU A 160 1.69 -0.65 -2.90
CA LEU A 160 0.44 0.04 -3.20
C LEU A 160 0.56 1.55 -2.96
N ALA A 161 1.28 1.96 -1.91
CA ALA A 161 1.53 3.37 -1.65
C ALA A 161 2.31 4.03 -2.80
N LEU A 162 3.36 3.38 -3.30
CA LEU A 162 4.16 3.89 -4.43
C LEU A 162 3.36 4.02 -5.72
N GLN A 163 2.34 3.16 -5.94
CA GLN A 163 1.53 3.19 -7.16
C GLN A 163 0.39 4.22 -7.12
N ILE A 164 -0.05 4.63 -5.94
CA ILE A 164 -1.33 5.36 -5.80
C ILE A 164 -1.16 6.72 -5.12
N ALA A 165 -0.19 6.88 -4.21
CA ALA A 165 -0.05 8.11 -3.44
C ALA A 165 0.53 9.27 -4.27
N ASP A 166 -0.02 10.48 -4.12
CA ASP A 166 0.56 11.70 -4.68
C ASP A 166 1.85 12.11 -3.97
N LYS A 167 1.92 11.85 -2.66
CA LYS A 167 3.09 12.12 -1.81
C LYS A 167 3.26 11.05 -0.75
N ILE A 168 4.51 10.75 -0.45
CA ILE A 168 4.89 9.79 0.59
C ILE A 168 5.72 10.49 1.65
N TRP A 169 5.46 10.13 2.91
CA TRP A 169 6.24 10.52 4.06
C TRP A 169 6.99 9.30 4.57
N LEU A 170 8.31 9.24 4.34
CA LEU A 170 9.18 8.22 4.92
C LEU A 170 9.61 8.67 6.30
N MET A 171 9.24 7.90 7.33
CA MET A 171 9.55 8.23 8.72
C MET A 171 10.67 7.30 9.25
N ASP A 172 11.81 7.88 9.58
CA ASP A 172 12.93 7.19 10.21
C ASP A 172 13.27 7.84 11.56
N LYS A 173 13.52 7.03 12.59
CA LYS A 173 13.92 7.53 13.91
C LYS A 173 15.26 8.29 13.88
N ALA A 174 16.18 7.91 12.99
CA ALA A 174 17.50 8.50 12.88
C ALA A 174 17.50 9.75 11.99
N ASN A 175 16.72 9.73 10.89
CA ASN A 175 16.79 10.75 9.83
C ASN A 175 15.54 11.66 9.80
N GLY A 176 14.58 11.44 10.71
CA GLY A 176 13.33 12.22 10.74
C GLY A 176 12.35 11.84 9.65
N VAL A 177 11.76 12.83 8.98
CA VAL A 177 10.74 12.62 7.95
C VAL A 177 11.24 13.17 6.61
N THR A 178 11.26 12.31 5.60
CA THR A 178 11.53 12.70 4.20
C THR A 178 10.23 12.67 3.41
N ILE A 179 9.93 13.73 2.68
CA ILE A 179 8.66 13.90 1.93
C ILE A 179 8.97 14.09 0.46
N GLY A 180 8.23 13.40 -0.41
CA GLY A 180 8.34 13.55 -1.87
C GLY A 180 7.25 12.80 -2.60
N THR A 181 7.23 12.95 -3.94
CA THR A 181 6.50 12.03 -4.80
C THR A 181 7.19 10.66 -4.78
N PRO A 182 6.48 9.57 -5.07
CA PRO A 182 7.11 8.24 -5.16
C PRO A 182 8.34 8.24 -6.08
N GLU A 183 8.23 8.89 -7.24
CA GLU A 183 9.28 8.97 -8.26
C GLU A 183 10.51 9.76 -7.78
N ASP A 184 10.31 10.91 -7.15
CA ASP A 184 11.41 11.72 -6.61
C ASP A 184 12.16 10.98 -5.51
N LEU A 185 11.42 10.30 -4.60
CA LEU A 185 12.01 9.51 -3.53
C LEU A 185 12.79 8.28 -4.06
N ALA A 186 12.36 7.72 -5.20
CA ALA A 186 13.09 6.68 -5.89
C ALA A 186 14.38 7.22 -6.53
N LEU A 187 14.27 8.27 -7.34
CA LEU A 187 15.39 8.84 -8.10
C LEU A 187 16.48 9.45 -7.24
N ASN A 188 16.13 10.09 -6.12
CA ASN A 188 17.11 10.66 -5.19
C ASN A 188 17.70 9.65 -4.21
N GLY A 189 17.32 8.37 -4.32
CA GLY A 189 17.83 7.28 -3.50
C GLY A 189 17.26 7.20 -2.07
N SER A 190 16.26 8.04 -1.72
CA SER A 190 15.65 8.04 -0.38
C SER A 190 14.98 6.71 -0.06
N LEU A 191 14.27 6.09 -1.02
CA LEU A 191 13.66 4.77 -0.85
C LEU A 191 14.73 3.71 -0.57
N SER A 192 15.78 3.66 -1.38
CA SER A 192 16.87 2.69 -1.20
C SER A 192 17.55 2.86 0.16
N SER A 193 17.86 4.10 0.56
CA SER A 193 18.50 4.38 1.85
C SER A 193 17.63 4.03 3.05
N PHE A 194 16.31 4.26 2.93
CA PHE A 194 15.34 3.97 4.00
C PHE A 194 15.21 2.46 4.27
N PHE A 195 15.30 1.64 3.22
CA PHE A 195 15.11 0.19 3.31
C PHE A 195 16.42 -0.62 3.33
N ALA A 196 17.55 -0.06 2.95
CA ALA A 196 18.84 -0.74 2.89
C ALA A 196 19.23 -1.45 4.21
N ARG A 197 18.95 -0.83 5.35
CA ARG A 197 19.22 -1.41 6.67
C ARG A 197 18.40 -2.66 7.00
N LYS A 198 17.41 -2.99 6.19
CA LYS A 198 16.50 -4.13 6.37
C LYS A 198 16.77 -5.26 5.38
N GLY A 199 17.85 -5.20 4.61
CA GLY A 199 18.15 -6.16 3.54
C GLY A 199 17.15 -6.08 2.38
N ILE A 200 16.62 -4.88 2.12
CA ILE A 200 15.66 -4.62 1.05
C ILE A 200 16.28 -3.59 0.11
N VAL A 201 16.28 -3.88 -1.17
CA VAL A 201 16.77 -2.98 -2.23
C VAL A 201 15.61 -2.54 -3.10
N PHE A 202 15.54 -1.25 -3.40
CA PHE A 202 14.63 -0.73 -4.39
C PHE A 202 15.31 -0.78 -5.78
N ASP A 203 14.73 -1.54 -6.69
CA ASP A 203 15.23 -1.71 -8.06
C ASP A 203 14.62 -0.62 -8.95
N LEU A 204 15.45 0.34 -9.36
CA LEU A 204 15.02 1.48 -10.20
C LEU A 204 14.58 1.05 -11.62
N GLU A 205 15.08 -0.06 -12.14
CA GLU A 205 14.68 -0.54 -13.49
C GLU A 205 13.26 -1.11 -13.49
N THR A 206 12.88 -1.78 -12.40
CA THR A 206 11.57 -2.41 -12.26
C THR A 206 10.57 -1.60 -11.45
N GLY A 207 11.05 -0.61 -10.66
CA GLY A 207 10.23 0.15 -9.72
C GLY A 207 9.71 -0.69 -8.53
N LEU A 208 10.32 -1.84 -8.24
CA LEU A 208 9.87 -2.79 -7.23
C LEU A 208 10.92 -2.96 -6.13
N PHE A 209 10.44 -3.33 -4.95
CA PHE A 209 11.33 -3.79 -3.88
C PHE A 209 11.72 -5.24 -4.08
N ARG A 210 12.98 -5.54 -3.80
CA ARG A 210 13.51 -6.89 -3.77
C ARG A 210 14.29 -7.14 -2.49
N VAL A 211 14.34 -8.39 -2.07
CA VAL A 211 15.23 -8.84 -1.00
C VAL A 211 16.68 -8.74 -1.52
N ASP A 212 17.56 -8.18 -0.73
CA ASP A 212 18.99 -8.18 -1.01
C ASP A 212 19.52 -9.60 -0.72
N ASN A 213 19.68 -10.38 -1.78
CA ASN A 213 20.16 -11.74 -1.68
C ASN A 213 21.69 -11.75 -1.72
N GLU A 214 22.32 -12.45 -0.79
CA GLU A 214 23.71 -12.83 -0.92
C GLU A 214 23.82 -13.87 -2.04
N TYR A 215 24.63 -13.57 -3.04
CA TYR A 215 24.87 -14.48 -4.16
C TYR A 215 26.10 -15.34 -3.87
N THR A 216 25.90 -16.65 -3.82
CA THR A 216 26.97 -17.64 -3.65
C THR A 216 27.57 -18.10 -4.96
N THR A 217 26.84 -17.94 -6.05
CA THR A 217 27.18 -18.45 -7.38
C THR A 217 26.78 -17.45 -8.46
N GLN A 218 27.48 -17.51 -9.59
CA GLN A 218 27.21 -16.66 -10.75
C GLN A 218 27.04 -17.53 -12.02
N ILE A 219 25.99 -17.23 -12.79
CA ILE A 219 25.71 -17.93 -14.07
C ILE A 219 25.35 -16.86 -15.11
N ARG A 220 25.96 -17.00 -16.33
CA ARG A 220 25.57 -16.14 -17.44
C ARG A 220 24.17 -16.53 -17.92
N LEU A 221 23.27 -15.54 -18.00
CA LEU A 221 21.91 -15.72 -18.50
C LEU A 221 21.73 -14.89 -19.76
N SER A 222 21.46 -15.53 -20.89
CA SER A 222 21.22 -14.90 -22.20
C SER A 222 19.75 -15.02 -22.61
N GLY A 223 19.32 -14.07 -23.46
CA GLY A 223 17.95 -13.97 -23.91
C GLY A 223 17.26 -12.63 -23.50
N HIS A 224 15.95 -12.56 -23.67
CA HIS A 224 15.14 -11.37 -23.38
C HIS A 224 13.68 -11.75 -23.12
N GLY A 225 12.87 -10.74 -22.71
CA GLY A 225 11.44 -10.91 -22.49
C GLY A 225 11.08 -11.64 -21.19
N GLN A 226 9.85 -12.15 -21.14
CA GLN A 226 9.26 -12.72 -19.92
C GLN A 226 10.02 -13.94 -19.40
N ARG A 227 10.46 -14.84 -20.30
CA ARG A 227 11.20 -16.05 -19.92
C ARG A 227 12.52 -15.70 -19.23
N TYR A 228 13.27 -14.77 -19.80
CA TYR A 228 14.50 -14.24 -19.19
C TYR A 228 14.25 -13.68 -17.79
N ALA A 229 13.22 -12.82 -17.63
CA ALA A 229 12.89 -12.21 -16.35
C ALA A 229 12.50 -13.26 -15.30
N MET A 230 11.70 -14.26 -15.67
CA MET A 230 11.27 -15.32 -14.73
C MET A 230 12.43 -16.23 -14.33
N VAL A 231 13.31 -16.63 -15.27
CA VAL A 231 14.51 -17.40 -14.95
C VAL A 231 15.44 -16.61 -14.04
N ARG A 232 15.73 -15.34 -14.38
CA ARG A 232 16.54 -14.46 -13.52
C ARG A 232 15.99 -14.39 -12.10
N LYS A 233 14.69 -14.19 -11.95
CA LYS A 233 14.02 -14.14 -10.63
C LYS A 233 14.14 -15.48 -9.88
N ALA A 234 13.98 -16.61 -10.56
CA ALA A 234 14.10 -17.92 -9.96
C ALA A 234 15.55 -18.20 -9.48
N LEU A 235 16.55 -17.84 -10.28
CA LEU A 235 17.96 -17.98 -9.92
C LEU A 235 18.34 -17.07 -8.74
N GLN A 236 17.92 -15.82 -8.75
CA GLN A 236 18.14 -14.88 -7.64
C GLN A 236 17.58 -15.40 -6.31
N ARG A 237 16.37 -16.00 -6.35
CA ARG A 237 15.76 -16.61 -5.15
C ARG A 237 16.58 -17.79 -4.61
N ASN A 238 17.40 -18.43 -5.45
CA ASN A 238 18.28 -19.53 -5.09
C ASN A 238 19.74 -19.08 -4.86
N GLY A 239 19.98 -17.79 -4.63
CA GLY A 239 21.32 -17.27 -4.33
C GLY A 239 22.26 -17.24 -5.55
N ILE A 240 21.73 -17.31 -6.77
CA ILE A 240 22.50 -17.32 -8.00
C ILE A 240 22.37 -15.97 -8.70
N LEU A 241 23.49 -15.25 -8.86
CA LEU A 241 23.55 -14.04 -9.68
C LEU A 241 23.51 -14.41 -11.16
N ALA A 242 22.46 -13.98 -11.86
CA ALA A 242 22.28 -14.28 -13.26
C ALA A 242 21.98 -13.03 -14.08
N ASN A 243 22.87 -12.72 -15.01
CA ASN A 243 22.67 -11.67 -16.01
C ASN A 243 23.56 -11.90 -17.24
N ARG A 244 23.43 -11.03 -18.25
CA ARG A 244 24.17 -11.15 -19.53
C ARG A 244 25.67 -10.86 -19.40
N ASN A 245 26.07 -10.08 -18.41
CA ASN A 245 27.42 -9.57 -18.23
C ASN A 245 28.25 -10.45 -17.29
N VAL A 246 27.66 -11.50 -16.73
CA VAL A 246 28.39 -12.48 -15.92
C VAL A 246 29.27 -13.35 -16.84
N GLU A 247 30.54 -13.41 -16.53
CA GLU A 247 31.47 -14.35 -17.15
C GLU A 247 31.39 -15.67 -16.41
N SER A 248 30.83 -16.70 -17.06
CA SER A 248 30.69 -18.06 -16.53
C SER A 248 30.72 -19.05 -17.67
N GLU A 249 31.41 -20.16 -17.47
CA GLU A 249 31.44 -21.29 -18.42
C GLU A 249 30.08 -22.00 -18.46
N THR A 250 29.36 -22.02 -17.34
CA THR A 250 27.97 -22.47 -17.28
C THR A 250 27.05 -21.30 -17.64
N TYR A 251 26.18 -21.50 -18.63
CA TYR A 251 25.23 -20.46 -19.02
C TYR A 251 23.88 -21.02 -19.43
N ILE A 252 22.88 -20.16 -19.36
CA ILE A 252 21.47 -20.48 -19.66
C ILE A 252 21.02 -19.58 -20.81
N GLU A 253 20.43 -20.18 -21.84
CA GLU A 253 19.75 -19.46 -22.91
C GLU A 253 18.23 -19.53 -22.72
N THR A 254 17.57 -18.36 -22.90
CA THR A 254 16.12 -18.25 -22.88
C THR A 254 15.66 -17.64 -24.20
N GLY A 255 14.60 -18.16 -24.79
CA GLY A 255 14.08 -17.62 -26.07
C GLY A 255 13.29 -18.65 -26.85
N ASP A 256 12.99 -18.34 -28.11
CA ASP A 256 12.39 -19.28 -29.03
C ASP A 256 13.49 -20.19 -29.59
N LEU A 257 13.73 -21.29 -28.88
CA LEU A 257 14.79 -22.21 -29.18
C LEU A 257 14.37 -23.24 -30.26
N LYS A 258 15.25 -23.50 -31.23
CA LYS A 258 15.06 -24.56 -32.21
C LYS A 258 15.03 -25.89 -31.44
N GLY A 259 13.85 -26.56 -31.37
CA GLY A 259 13.71 -27.85 -30.69
C GLY A 259 12.64 -27.93 -29.62
N GLY A 260 11.85 -26.89 -29.44
CA GLY A 260 10.65 -26.92 -28.54
C GLY A 260 10.92 -26.77 -27.05
N GLY A 261 12.18 -26.60 -26.60
CA GLY A 261 12.53 -26.30 -25.21
C GLY A 261 12.31 -24.84 -24.87
N ALA A 262 11.98 -24.56 -23.60
CA ALA A 262 11.85 -23.18 -23.09
C ALA A 262 13.20 -22.59 -22.66
N PHE A 263 14.17 -23.43 -22.27
CA PHE A 263 15.48 -23.07 -21.75
C PHE A 263 16.54 -24.09 -22.20
N VAL A 264 17.75 -23.63 -22.45
CA VAL A 264 18.90 -24.50 -22.68
C VAL A 264 19.96 -24.19 -21.62
N LEU A 265 20.36 -25.24 -20.91
CA LEU A 265 21.47 -25.18 -19.96
C LEU A 265 22.74 -25.71 -20.66
N HIS A 266 23.76 -24.88 -20.70
CA HIS A 266 25.08 -25.23 -21.23
C HIS A 266 26.08 -25.41 -20.09
N ARG A 267 26.85 -26.50 -20.12
CA ARG A 267 27.90 -26.81 -19.15
C ARG A 267 29.21 -27.18 -19.90
N PRO A 268 30.35 -26.87 -19.28
CA PRO A 268 31.63 -27.28 -19.84
C PRO A 268 31.72 -28.81 -20.00
N GLY A 269 32.01 -29.28 -21.20
CA GLY A 269 32.21 -30.71 -21.48
C GLY A 269 30.94 -31.57 -21.53
N GLU A 270 29.76 -31.01 -21.41
CA GLU A 270 28.49 -31.71 -21.53
C GLU A 270 27.70 -31.25 -22.76
N GLU A 271 26.80 -32.11 -23.24
CA GLU A 271 25.85 -31.71 -24.29
C GLU A 271 24.80 -30.73 -23.70
N PRO A 272 24.36 -29.77 -24.52
CA PRO A 272 23.35 -28.81 -24.08
C PRO A 272 22.04 -29.51 -23.66
N ILE A 273 21.51 -29.16 -22.47
CA ILE A 273 20.30 -29.77 -21.91
C ILE A 273 19.12 -28.87 -22.20
N CYS A 274 18.17 -29.33 -23.01
CA CYS A 274 16.92 -28.65 -23.27
C CYS A 274 15.92 -28.91 -22.14
N LEU A 275 15.36 -27.84 -21.53
CA LEU A 275 14.45 -27.93 -20.42
C LEU A 275 13.16 -27.19 -20.75
N THR A 276 12.03 -27.66 -20.24
CA THR A 276 10.70 -27.12 -20.53
C THR A 276 10.12 -26.29 -19.36
N SER A 277 10.63 -26.51 -18.15
CA SER A 277 10.18 -25.79 -16.96
C SER A 277 11.34 -25.18 -16.17
N ILE A 278 11.05 -24.11 -15.43
CA ILE A 278 11.99 -23.50 -14.48
C ILE A 278 12.27 -24.45 -13.30
N GLY A 279 11.29 -25.28 -12.94
CA GLY A 279 11.48 -26.29 -11.90
C GLY A 279 12.56 -27.30 -12.26
N ASP A 280 12.51 -27.85 -13.50
CA ASP A 280 13.55 -28.78 -14.01
C ASP A 280 14.91 -28.11 -14.12
N LEU A 281 14.94 -26.84 -14.54
CA LEU A 281 16.17 -26.05 -14.57
C LEU A 281 16.82 -25.92 -13.19
N LEU A 282 16.03 -25.57 -12.18
CA LEU A 282 16.51 -25.46 -10.79
C LEU A 282 16.96 -26.83 -10.24
N ALA A 283 16.21 -27.89 -10.50
CA ALA A 283 16.58 -29.24 -10.09
C ALA A 283 17.95 -29.65 -10.69
N LYS A 284 18.14 -29.37 -11.97
CA LYS A 284 19.43 -29.66 -12.66
C LYS A 284 20.59 -28.81 -12.15
N LEU A 285 20.32 -27.56 -11.68
CA LEU A 285 21.34 -26.72 -11.06
C LEU A 285 21.69 -27.20 -9.64
N HIS A 286 20.73 -27.73 -8.88
CA HIS A 286 20.97 -28.26 -7.54
C HIS A 286 21.71 -29.60 -7.54
N GLU A 287 21.65 -30.39 -8.62
CA GLU A 287 22.50 -31.58 -8.79
C GLU A 287 23.99 -31.23 -8.86
N ILE A 288 24.30 -29.94 -9.03
CA ILE A 288 25.67 -29.42 -9.03
C ILE A 288 25.96 -28.98 -7.61
N SER A 289 26.78 -29.71 -6.87
CA SER A 289 27.46 -29.15 -5.69
C SER A 289 28.40 -28.06 -6.17
N PHE A 290 28.03 -26.79 -5.97
CA PHE A 290 28.92 -25.67 -6.18
C PHE A 290 29.89 -25.53 -5.02
#